data_c54c48f10a7ce72e1a48b8fe44047352
#
_entry.id   c54c48f10a7ce72e1a48b8fe44047352
#
_cell.length_a   1.000
_cell.length_b   1.000
_cell.length_c   1.000
_cell.angle_alpha   90.00
_cell.angle_beta   90.00
_cell.angle_gamma   90.00
#
_symmetry.space_group_name_H-M   'P 1'
#
loop_
_entity.id
_entity.type
_entity.pdbx_description
1 polymer ?
#
loop_
_entity_poly.entity_id
_entity_poly.type
_entity_poly.pdbx_seq_one_letter_code
_entity_poly.pdbx_strand_id
1 'polypeptide(L)'
;MNPGKAIQNKINGVKQNFADYKKLDSRDKKTYWKEFLLNNALYILLIVAIIYTYIQNSNFLSAASIVNIISLSAANLPIACGIAGCIVLTGTDLSAGRVVGLTACITASLMQSVTYATKMFPNLPVLPIPLVILIVLLVGGIVGWVNGFFVAKFQLHPFIVTLATQLIVYGLLLMYIMINGNNGQPLSGLDQHFNDVVKGSVISFNAGGARIAIPNYVWLAALIVVIMWFIWNKTTFGKNMFAL
;
A
#
# COMPACT_ATOMS: atom_id res chain seq x y z
N MET A 1 -23.92 -1.41 17.69
CA MET A 1 -23.87 0.02 18.04
C MET A 1 -24.57 0.80 16.93
N ASN A 2 -25.59 1.62 17.24
CA ASN A 2 -26.39 2.29 16.21
C ASN A 2 -25.59 3.46 15.61
N PRO A 3 -25.26 3.45 14.30
CA PRO A 3 -24.43 4.48 13.68
C PRO A 3 -25.00 5.90 13.82
N GLY A 4 -26.32 6.05 13.90
CA GLY A 4 -26.97 7.35 14.15
C GLY A 4 -26.65 7.96 15.52
N LYS A 5 -26.52 7.15 16.57
CA LYS A 5 -26.14 7.63 17.91
C LYS A 5 -24.68 8.07 17.98
N ALA A 6 -23.78 7.39 17.25
CA ALA A 6 -22.37 7.75 17.21
C ALA A 6 -22.13 9.11 16.50
N ILE A 7 -22.86 9.37 15.41
CA ILE A 7 -22.81 10.65 14.69
C ILE A 7 -23.40 11.76 15.57
N GLN A 8 -24.53 11.53 16.24
CA GLN A 8 -25.16 12.51 17.12
C GLN A 8 -24.27 12.88 18.32
N ASN A 9 -23.58 11.91 18.91
CA ASN A 9 -22.63 12.15 20.01
C ASN A 9 -21.41 12.98 19.52
N LYS A 10 -20.92 12.73 18.31
CA LYS A 10 -19.84 13.51 17.71
C LYS A 10 -20.26 14.97 17.44
N ILE A 11 -21.47 15.18 16.91
CA ILE A 11 -22.02 16.52 16.67
C ILE A 11 -22.25 17.28 17.99
N ASN A 12 -22.75 16.61 19.02
CA ASN A 12 -22.93 17.21 20.33
C ASN A 12 -21.59 17.58 20.99
N GLY A 13 -20.55 16.74 20.84
CA GLY A 13 -19.19 17.05 21.29
C GLY A 13 -18.59 18.28 20.61
N VAL A 14 -18.79 18.43 19.31
CA VAL A 14 -18.34 19.62 18.57
C VAL A 14 -19.08 20.88 19.02
N LYS A 15 -20.38 20.80 19.24
CA LYS A 15 -21.18 21.93 19.76
C LYS A 15 -20.77 22.34 21.17
N GLN A 16 -20.48 21.38 22.06
CA GLN A 16 -19.96 21.65 23.40
C GLN A 16 -18.57 22.34 23.34
N ASN A 17 -17.65 21.82 22.55
CA ASN A 17 -16.34 22.45 22.36
C ASN A 17 -16.44 23.88 21.83
N PHE A 18 -17.40 24.18 20.97
CA PHE A 18 -17.61 25.52 20.45
C PHE A 18 -18.24 26.48 21.48
N ALA A 19 -19.10 25.97 22.35
CA ALA A 19 -19.70 26.72 23.45
C ALA A 19 -18.65 27.03 24.55
N ASP A 20 -17.78 26.06 24.82
CA ASP A 20 -16.69 26.22 25.79
C ASP A 20 -15.61 27.19 25.28
N TYR A 21 -15.28 27.16 23.98
CA TYR A 21 -14.39 28.13 23.35
C TYR A 21 -14.85 29.57 23.50
N LYS A 22 -16.16 29.84 23.41
CA LYS A 22 -16.71 31.19 23.56
C LYS A 22 -16.49 31.77 24.96
N LYS A 23 -16.40 30.91 25.98
CA LYS A 23 -16.21 31.30 27.39
C LYS A 23 -14.75 31.50 27.80
N LEU A 24 -13.80 31.11 26.94
CA LEU A 24 -12.36 31.22 27.22
C LEU A 24 -11.89 32.68 27.20
N ASP A 25 -10.96 33.00 28.10
CA ASP A 25 -10.27 34.29 28.09
C ASP A 25 -9.31 34.41 26.89
N SER A 26 -8.84 35.63 26.58
CA SER A 26 -8.01 35.92 25.40
C SER A 26 -6.69 35.12 25.38
N ARG A 27 -6.11 34.83 26.54
CA ARG A 27 -4.89 34.02 26.68
C ARG A 27 -5.18 32.54 26.37
N ASP A 28 -6.29 32.03 26.89
CA ASP A 28 -6.67 30.64 26.71
C ASP A 28 -7.11 30.36 25.27
N LYS A 29 -7.75 31.31 24.59
CA LYS A 29 -8.03 31.25 23.14
C LYS A 29 -6.78 31.13 22.30
N LYS A 30 -5.71 31.89 22.65
CA LYS A 30 -4.44 31.81 21.93
C LYS A 30 -3.78 30.43 22.10
N THR A 31 -3.82 29.88 23.32
CA THR A 31 -3.30 28.55 23.63
C THR A 31 -4.11 27.46 22.90
N TYR A 32 -5.44 27.56 22.92
CA TYR A 32 -6.34 26.65 22.18
C TYR A 32 -6.03 26.62 20.67
N TRP A 33 -5.86 27.80 20.04
CA TRP A 33 -5.51 27.86 18.62
C TRP A 33 -4.12 27.29 18.32
N LYS A 34 -3.16 27.53 19.22
CA LYS A 34 -1.81 26.95 19.09
C LYS A 34 -1.86 25.42 19.17
N GLU A 35 -2.57 24.88 20.15
CA GLU A 35 -2.74 23.42 20.29
C GLU A 35 -3.53 22.83 19.10
N PHE A 36 -4.59 23.50 18.68
CA PHE A 36 -5.37 23.08 17.51
C PHE A 36 -4.49 23.02 16.24
N LEU A 37 -3.70 24.06 15.99
CA LEU A 37 -2.78 24.11 14.86
C LEU A 37 -1.71 23.02 14.95
N LEU A 38 -1.12 22.80 16.11
CA LEU A 38 -0.11 21.76 16.30
C LEU A 38 -0.69 20.35 16.14
N ASN A 39 -1.83 20.08 16.75
CA ASN A 39 -2.49 18.77 16.67
C ASN A 39 -3.03 18.45 15.28
N ASN A 40 -3.37 19.47 14.50
CA ASN A 40 -3.88 19.34 13.14
C ASN A 40 -2.91 19.78 12.06
N ALA A 41 -1.63 20.03 12.40
CA ALA A 41 -0.64 20.60 11.49
C ALA A 41 -0.52 19.81 10.17
N LEU A 42 -0.55 18.47 10.25
CA LEU A 42 -0.49 17.61 9.07
C LEU A 42 -1.69 17.82 8.13
N TYR A 43 -2.90 17.89 8.67
CA TYR A 43 -4.11 18.10 7.88
C TYR A 43 -4.15 19.51 7.27
N ILE A 44 -3.72 20.52 8.05
CA ILE A 44 -3.66 21.90 7.57
C ILE A 44 -2.64 22.02 6.44
N LEU A 45 -1.46 21.43 6.58
CA LEU A 45 -0.42 21.40 5.55
C LEU A 45 -0.94 20.71 4.29
N LEU A 46 -1.64 19.59 4.43
CA LEU A 46 -2.24 18.86 3.31
C LEU A 46 -3.29 19.70 2.58
N ILE A 47 -4.17 20.38 3.32
CA ILE A 47 -5.18 21.27 2.74
C ILE A 47 -4.53 22.43 1.99
N VAL A 48 -3.52 23.06 2.60
CA VAL A 48 -2.77 24.16 1.95
C VAL A 48 -2.09 23.65 0.67
N ALA A 49 -1.48 22.47 0.69
CA ALA A 49 -0.86 21.88 -0.50
C ALA A 49 -1.89 21.60 -1.61
N ILE A 50 -3.08 21.09 -1.26
CA ILE A 50 -4.18 20.86 -2.22
C ILE A 50 -4.64 22.19 -2.84
N ILE A 51 -4.86 23.21 -2.02
CA ILE A 51 -5.30 24.53 -2.52
C ILE A 51 -4.22 25.14 -3.42
N TYR A 52 -2.96 25.10 -3.00
CA TYR A 52 -1.85 25.60 -3.81
C TYR A 52 -1.76 24.90 -5.16
N THR A 53 -1.84 23.55 -5.17
CA THR A 53 -1.78 22.77 -6.40
C THR A 53 -2.99 23.05 -7.31
N TYR A 54 -4.18 23.23 -6.74
CA TYR A 54 -5.38 23.59 -7.50
C TYR A 54 -5.28 24.97 -8.15
N ILE A 55 -4.68 25.95 -7.47
CA ILE A 55 -4.45 27.29 -8.04
C ILE A 55 -3.46 27.23 -9.22
N GLN A 56 -2.41 26.39 -9.10
CA GLN A 56 -1.41 26.23 -10.17
C GLN A 56 -1.94 25.40 -11.36
N ASN A 57 -2.81 24.44 -11.09
CA ASN A 57 -3.39 23.57 -12.12
C ASN A 57 -4.85 23.25 -11.78
N SER A 58 -5.77 23.91 -12.48
CA SER A 58 -7.21 23.72 -12.29
C SER A 58 -7.70 22.28 -12.58
N ASN A 59 -6.91 21.50 -13.36
CA ASN A 59 -7.21 20.09 -13.64
C ASN A 59 -6.82 19.15 -12.50
N PHE A 60 -6.18 19.64 -11.44
CA PHE A 60 -5.75 18.81 -10.30
C PHE A 60 -6.91 18.06 -9.62
N LEU A 61 -8.08 18.68 -9.49
CA LEU A 61 -9.29 18.05 -8.96
C LEU A 61 -10.20 17.43 -10.04
N SER A 62 -9.69 17.22 -11.25
CA SER A 62 -10.45 16.54 -12.30
C SER A 62 -10.73 15.09 -11.91
N ALA A 63 -11.78 14.50 -12.47
CA ALA A 63 -12.12 13.10 -12.23
C ALA A 63 -10.97 12.15 -12.61
N ALA A 64 -10.22 12.48 -13.66
CA ALA A 64 -9.02 11.71 -14.05
C ALA A 64 -7.93 11.73 -12.97
N SER A 65 -7.66 12.91 -12.38
CA SER A 65 -6.67 13.03 -11.29
C SER A 65 -7.11 12.28 -10.03
N ILE A 66 -8.40 12.35 -9.69
CA ILE A 66 -8.95 11.61 -8.54
C ILE A 66 -8.79 10.10 -8.74
N VAL A 67 -9.14 9.58 -9.92
CA VAL A 67 -8.95 8.15 -10.25
C VAL A 67 -7.48 7.77 -10.22
N ASN A 68 -6.58 8.64 -10.68
CA ASN A 68 -5.13 8.40 -10.60
C ASN A 68 -4.64 8.32 -9.14
N ILE A 69 -5.09 9.23 -8.27
CA ILE A 69 -4.77 9.19 -6.83
C ILE A 69 -5.28 7.89 -6.19
N ILE A 70 -6.53 7.50 -6.48
CA ILE A 70 -7.10 6.23 -6.01
C ILE A 70 -6.26 5.04 -6.49
N SER A 71 -5.87 5.05 -7.77
CA SER A 71 -5.08 3.99 -8.38
C SER A 71 -3.70 3.86 -7.72
N LEU A 72 -2.99 4.97 -7.52
CA LEU A 72 -1.70 4.99 -6.83
C LEU A 72 -1.82 4.52 -5.36
N SER A 73 -2.89 4.93 -4.68
CA SER A 73 -3.18 4.49 -3.31
C SER A 73 -3.49 3.01 -3.26
N ALA A 74 -4.28 2.49 -4.21
CA ALA A 74 -4.67 1.08 -4.28
C ALA A 74 -3.45 0.15 -4.43
N ALA A 75 -2.43 0.55 -5.18
CA ALA A 75 -1.20 -0.23 -5.32
C ALA A 75 -0.47 -0.45 -3.99
N ASN A 76 -0.59 0.49 -3.04
CA ASN A 76 0.06 0.42 -1.73
C ASN A 76 -0.81 -0.24 -0.64
N LEU A 77 -2.13 -0.39 -0.85
CA LEU A 77 -3.03 -0.95 0.15
C LEU A 77 -2.68 -2.37 0.61
N PRO A 78 -2.36 -3.33 -0.28
CA PRO A 78 -1.98 -4.68 0.15
C PRO A 78 -0.74 -4.69 1.04
N ILE A 79 0.25 -3.84 0.74
CA ILE A 79 1.48 -3.70 1.53
C ILE A 79 1.14 -3.13 2.90
N ALA A 80 0.32 -2.08 2.94
CA ALA A 80 -0.13 -1.46 4.18
C ALA A 80 -0.91 -2.45 5.07
N CYS A 81 -1.77 -3.29 4.50
CA CYS A 81 -2.46 -4.36 5.22
C CYS A 81 -1.47 -5.36 5.84
N GLY A 82 -0.44 -5.78 5.09
CA GLY A 82 0.58 -6.70 5.60
C GLY A 82 1.35 -6.10 6.78
N ILE A 83 1.83 -4.86 6.64
CA ILE A 83 2.57 -4.14 7.69
C ILE A 83 1.68 -3.87 8.92
N ALA A 84 0.41 -3.54 8.73
CA ALA A 84 -0.52 -3.33 9.83
C ALA A 84 -0.67 -4.56 10.73
N GLY A 85 -0.62 -5.77 10.17
CA GLY A 85 -0.57 -7.01 10.96
C GLY A 85 0.64 -7.10 11.87
N CYS A 86 1.82 -6.70 11.39
CA CYS A 86 3.04 -6.66 12.21
C CYS A 86 2.93 -5.60 13.32
N ILE A 87 2.36 -4.42 13.03
CA ILE A 87 2.19 -3.33 14.01
C ILE A 87 1.25 -3.76 15.14
N VAL A 88 0.16 -4.48 14.83
CA VAL A 88 -0.76 -5.01 15.85
C VAL A 88 -0.04 -5.93 16.83
N LEU A 89 0.95 -6.70 16.35
CA LEU A 89 1.81 -7.55 17.18
C LEU A 89 3.00 -6.80 17.80
N THR A 90 2.92 -5.47 17.92
CA THR A 90 3.98 -4.60 18.44
C THR A 90 5.33 -4.73 17.70
N GLY A 91 5.30 -5.28 16.48
CA GLY A 91 6.46 -5.45 15.61
C GLY A 91 6.55 -4.41 14.51
N THR A 92 7.74 -4.25 13.94
CA THR A 92 7.98 -3.43 12.75
C THR A 92 8.64 -4.30 11.69
N ASP A 93 8.07 -4.35 10.49
CA ASP A 93 8.69 -5.05 9.36
C ASP A 93 9.34 -4.05 8.40
N LEU A 94 10.67 -3.98 8.46
CA LEU A 94 11.47 -3.15 7.55
C LEU A 94 11.79 -3.87 6.24
N SER A 95 11.63 -5.19 6.18
CA SER A 95 11.97 -6.00 5.01
C SER A 95 10.92 -5.90 3.89
N ALA A 96 9.67 -5.52 4.21
CA ALA A 96 8.53 -5.52 3.30
C ALA A 96 8.81 -4.83 1.96
N GLY A 97 9.44 -3.64 1.97
CA GLY A 97 9.77 -2.90 0.75
C GLY A 97 10.75 -3.65 -0.17
N ARG A 98 11.74 -4.36 0.40
CA ARG A 98 12.70 -5.16 -0.39
C ARG A 98 12.09 -6.46 -0.88
N VAL A 99 11.21 -7.07 -0.11
CA VAL A 99 10.45 -8.25 -0.54
C VAL A 99 9.55 -7.89 -1.73
N VAL A 100 8.87 -6.75 -1.69
CA VAL A 100 8.09 -6.25 -2.84
C VAL A 100 8.99 -6.02 -4.06
N GLY A 101 10.17 -5.41 -3.88
CA GLY A 101 11.13 -5.23 -4.97
C GLY A 101 11.57 -6.56 -5.60
N LEU A 102 11.93 -7.55 -4.77
CA LEU A 102 12.35 -8.88 -5.24
C LEU A 102 11.21 -9.59 -5.99
N THR A 103 10.02 -9.62 -5.41
CA THR A 103 8.85 -10.27 -6.04
C THR A 103 8.41 -9.56 -7.33
N ALA A 104 8.54 -8.23 -7.40
CA ALA A 104 8.31 -7.47 -8.62
C ALA A 104 9.32 -7.82 -9.72
N CYS A 105 10.61 -7.95 -9.38
CA CYS A 105 11.63 -8.37 -10.35
C CYS A 105 11.39 -9.81 -10.84
N ILE A 106 11.04 -10.75 -9.95
CA ILE A 106 10.67 -12.11 -10.32
C ILE A 106 9.45 -12.09 -11.26
N THR A 107 8.39 -11.37 -10.90
CA THR A 107 7.20 -11.24 -11.76
C THR A 107 7.57 -10.68 -13.13
N ALA A 108 8.32 -9.57 -13.15
CA ALA A 108 8.70 -8.94 -14.40
C ALA A 108 9.51 -9.86 -15.31
N SER A 109 10.50 -10.57 -14.77
CA SER A 109 11.35 -11.48 -15.56
C SER A 109 10.58 -12.69 -16.13
N LEU A 110 9.61 -13.23 -15.36
CA LEU A 110 8.79 -14.38 -15.78
C LEU A 110 7.67 -13.99 -16.76
N MET A 111 7.28 -12.71 -16.77
CA MET A 111 6.19 -12.18 -17.60
C MET A 111 6.70 -11.35 -18.80
N GLN A 112 7.99 -11.42 -19.13
CA GLN A 112 8.51 -10.78 -20.35
C GLN A 112 7.98 -11.48 -21.61
N SER A 113 7.59 -10.68 -22.61
CA SER A 113 7.14 -11.16 -23.92
C SER A 113 8.22 -12.02 -24.59
N VAL A 114 7.83 -13.05 -25.30
CA VAL A 114 8.76 -13.90 -26.08
C VAL A 114 9.46 -13.13 -27.19
N THR A 115 8.86 -12.06 -27.67
CA THR A 115 9.41 -11.21 -28.75
C THR A 115 10.35 -10.12 -28.23
N TYR A 116 10.53 -9.99 -26.92
CA TYR A 116 11.38 -8.95 -26.36
C TYR A 116 12.86 -9.29 -26.53
N ALA A 117 13.61 -8.42 -27.22
CA ALA A 117 14.99 -8.69 -27.68
C ALA A 117 15.98 -8.95 -26.53
N THR A 118 15.80 -8.28 -25.38
CA THR A 118 16.67 -8.40 -24.20
C THR A 118 15.97 -9.14 -23.06
N LYS A 119 15.25 -10.21 -23.39
CA LYS A 119 14.56 -11.05 -22.41
C LYS A 119 15.56 -11.71 -21.48
N MET A 120 15.31 -11.61 -20.15
CA MET A 120 16.21 -12.17 -19.14
C MET A 120 16.31 -13.70 -19.20
N PHE A 121 15.20 -14.39 -19.53
CA PHE A 121 15.16 -15.84 -19.75
C PHE A 121 14.72 -16.14 -21.18
N PRO A 122 15.63 -16.16 -22.19
CA PRO A 122 15.28 -16.24 -23.61
C PRO A 122 14.43 -17.49 -23.96
N ASN A 123 14.74 -18.63 -23.34
CA ASN A 123 14.08 -19.92 -23.63
C ASN A 123 12.80 -20.15 -22.81
N LEU A 124 12.44 -19.24 -21.91
CA LEU A 124 11.24 -19.42 -21.08
C LEU A 124 10.01 -18.88 -21.80
N PRO A 125 8.93 -19.67 -22.01
CA PRO A 125 7.67 -19.13 -22.50
C PRO A 125 7.07 -18.16 -21.47
N VAL A 126 6.09 -17.36 -21.89
CA VAL A 126 5.29 -16.56 -20.93
C VAL A 126 4.50 -17.52 -20.03
N LEU A 127 4.74 -17.45 -18.74
CA LEU A 127 4.07 -18.33 -17.79
C LEU A 127 2.63 -17.88 -17.54
N PRO A 128 1.72 -18.80 -17.19
CA PRO A 128 0.37 -18.43 -16.79
C PRO A 128 0.40 -17.51 -15.55
N ILE A 129 -0.38 -16.43 -15.58
CA ILE A 129 -0.45 -15.43 -14.48
C ILE A 129 -0.69 -16.07 -13.10
N PRO A 130 -1.63 -17.05 -12.93
CA PRO A 130 -1.83 -17.71 -11.64
C PRO A 130 -0.59 -18.42 -11.10
N LEU A 131 0.22 -19.03 -12.00
CA LEU A 131 1.46 -19.68 -11.59
C LEU A 131 2.48 -18.67 -11.09
N VAL A 132 2.62 -17.53 -11.77
CA VAL A 132 3.54 -16.46 -11.34
C VAL A 132 3.08 -15.88 -10.00
N ILE A 133 1.78 -15.67 -9.81
CA ILE A 133 1.22 -15.25 -8.51
C ILE A 133 1.58 -16.27 -7.42
N LEU A 134 1.43 -17.56 -7.68
CA LEU A 134 1.80 -18.61 -6.71
C LEU A 134 3.30 -18.54 -6.35
N ILE A 135 4.17 -18.39 -7.36
CA ILE A 135 5.62 -18.29 -7.13
C ILE A 135 5.95 -17.10 -6.23
N VAL A 136 5.43 -15.91 -6.51
CA VAL A 136 5.75 -14.72 -5.71
C VAL A 136 5.13 -14.77 -4.32
N LEU A 137 3.97 -15.40 -4.15
CA LEU A 137 3.38 -15.65 -2.84
C LEU A 137 4.25 -16.61 -2.02
N LEU A 138 4.79 -17.65 -2.64
CA LEU A 138 5.72 -18.58 -1.98
C LEU A 138 7.02 -17.87 -1.57
N VAL A 139 7.61 -17.07 -2.45
CA VAL A 139 8.83 -16.30 -2.14
C VAL A 139 8.58 -15.33 -0.97
N GLY A 140 7.53 -14.54 -1.04
CA GLY A 140 7.16 -13.63 0.04
C GLY A 140 6.82 -14.36 1.34
N GLY A 141 6.09 -15.48 1.24
CA GLY A 141 5.74 -16.33 2.38
C GLY A 141 6.96 -16.95 3.07
N ILE A 142 7.96 -17.42 2.31
CA ILE A 142 9.20 -17.96 2.85
C ILE A 142 9.95 -16.87 3.64
N VAL A 143 10.09 -15.67 3.07
CA VAL A 143 10.76 -14.56 3.75
C VAL A 143 10.02 -14.19 5.05
N GLY A 144 8.69 -14.08 4.98
CA GLY A 144 7.86 -13.80 6.16
C GLY A 144 7.95 -14.91 7.22
N TRP A 145 7.98 -16.18 6.79
CA TRP A 145 8.13 -17.33 7.68
C TRP A 145 9.50 -17.31 8.36
N VAL A 146 10.58 -17.01 7.64
CA VAL A 146 11.94 -16.88 8.20
C VAL A 146 11.96 -15.77 9.27
N ASN A 147 11.42 -14.59 8.96
CA ASN A 147 11.32 -13.50 9.92
C ASN A 147 10.56 -13.92 11.19
N GLY A 148 9.37 -14.50 11.01
CA GLY A 148 8.54 -14.98 12.12
C GLY A 148 9.23 -16.07 12.96
N PHE A 149 9.93 -16.98 12.32
CA PHE A 149 10.68 -18.04 12.99
C PHE A 149 11.78 -17.46 13.92
N PHE A 150 12.58 -16.52 13.41
CA PHE A 150 13.65 -15.93 14.23
C PHE A 150 13.11 -15.10 15.39
N VAL A 151 12.05 -14.31 15.13
CA VAL A 151 11.40 -13.52 16.19
C VAL A 151 10.79 -14.43 17.26
N ALA A 152 10.05 -15.47 16.87
CA ALA A 152 9.33 -16.32 17.82
C ALA A 152 10.25 -17.30 18.54
N LYS A 153 11.17 -17.96 17.82
CA LYS A 153 12.03 -18.99 18.39
C LYS A 153 13.13 -18.43 19.29
N PHE A 154 13.75 -17.34 18.87
CA PHE A 154 14.89 -16.74 19.58
C PHE A 154 14.51 -15.49 20.36
N GLN A 155 13.22 -15.11 20.36
CA GLN A 155 12.70 -13.91 21.04
C GLN A 155 13.48 -12.64 20.67
N LEU A 156 13.91 -12.57 19.41
CA LEU A 156 14.63 -11.40 18.90
C LEU A 156 13.64 -10.27 18.62
N HIS A 157 14.13 -9.06 18.79
CA HIS A 157 13.30 -7.89 18.46
C HIS A 157 13.00 -7.85 16.94
N PRO A 158 11.73 -7.74 16.52
CA PRO A 158 11.33 -7.78 15.11
C PRO A 158 12.10 -6.80 14.21
N PHE A 159 12.42 -5.62 14.73
CA PHE A 159 13.22 -4.60 14.03
C PHE A 159 14.60 -5.15 13.59
N ILE A 160 15.32 -5.85 14.46
CA ILE A 160 16.66 -6.38 14.16
C ILE A 160 16.58 -7.46 13.09
N VAL A 161 15.63 -8.39 13.23
CA VAL A 161 15.43 -9.49 12.29
C VAL A 161 15.07 -8.95 10.91
N THR A 162 14.09 -8.06 10.83
CA THR A 162 13.62 -7.53 9.55
C THR A 162 14.62 -6.59 8.88
N LEU A 163 15.44 -5.86 9.66
CA LEU A 163 16.57 -5.09 9.13
C LEU A 163 17.62 -6.00 8.48
N ALA A 164 18.00 -7.09 9.14
CA ALA A 164 18.94 -8.06 8.58
C ALA A 164 18.36 -8.69 7.29
N THR A 165 17.11 -9.12 7.34
CA THR A 165 16.41 -9.68 6.18
C THR A 165 16.30 -8.67 5.02
N GLN A 166 16.06 -7.40 5.32
CA GLN A 166 16.06 -6.34 4.31
C GLN A 166 17.37 -6.29 3.53
N LEU A 167 18.52 -6.40 4.22
CA LEU A 167 19.83 -6.38 3.58
C LEU A 167 20.10 -7.65 2.77
N ILE A 168 19.71 -8.82 3.30
CA ILE A 168 19.84 -10.12 2.62
C ILE A 168 18.99 -10.11 1.33
N VAL A 169 17.72 -9.74 1.43
CA VAL A 169 16.80 -9.68 0.29
C VAL A 169 17.27 -8.66 -0.75
N TYR A 170 17.85 -7.54 -0.33
CA TYR A 170 18.46 -6.58 -1.25
C TYR A 170 19.65 -7.18 -2.00
N GLY A 171 20.55 -7.88 -1.31
CA GLY A 171 21.65 -8.61 -1.95
C GLY A 171 21.15 -9.66 -2.94
N LEU A 172 20.14 -10.46 -2.56
CA LEU A 172 19.52 -11.44 -3.45
C LEU A 172 18.88 -10.79 -4.68
N LEU A 173 18.22 -9.65 -4.51
CA LEU A 173 17.64 -8.88 -5.63
C LEU A 173 18.73 -8.42 -6.59
N LEU A 174 19.83 -7.86 -6.08
CA LEU A 174 20.95 -7.43 -6.92
C LEU A 174 21.58 -8.60 -7.69
N MET A 175 21.78 -9.74 -7.02
CA MET A 175 22.26 -10.96 -7.67
C MET A 175 21.27 -11.44 -8.74
N TYR A 176 19.99 -11.41 -8.44
CA TYR A 176 18.94 -11.85 -9.36
C TYR A 176 18.91 -11.03 -10.66
N ILE A 177 18.95 -9.70 -10.57
CA ILE A 177 18.92 -8.85 -11.77
C ILE A 177 20.20 -8.90 -12.62
N MET A 178 21.27 -9.55 -12.12
CA MET A 178 22.51 -9.78 -12.89
C MET A 178 22.52 -11.10 -13.66
N ILE A 179 21.54 -11.98 -13.42
CA ILE A 179 21.47 -13.30 -14.08
C ILE A 179 21.28 -13.13 -15.61
N ASN A 180 21.81 -14.10 -16.35
CA ASN A 180 21.67 -14.23 -17.82
C ASN A 180 22.06 -12.98 -18.61
N GLY A 181 23.04 -12.23 -18.15
CA GLY A 181 23.56 -11.07 -18.87
C GLY A 181 22.68 -9.83 -18.82
N ASN A 182 21.65 -9.80 -17.97
CA ASN A 182 20.82 -8.60 -17.78
C ASN A 182 21.62 -7.42 -17.21
N ASN A 183 22.75 -7.68 -16.52
CA ASN A 183 23.71 -6.68 -16.03
C ASN A 183 23.06 -5.54 -15.21
N GLY A 184 22.03 -5.85 -14.42
CA GLY A 184 21.33 -4.86 -13.60
C GLY A 184 20.39 -3.92 -14.38
N GLN A 185 20.11 -4.20 -15.64
CA GLN A 185 19.21 -3.38 -16.44
C GLN A 185 17.75 -3.51 -15.95
N PRO A 186 16.94 -2.45 -16.10
CA PRO A 186 15.52 -2.49 -15.77
C PRO A 186 14.80 -3.58 -16.56
N LEU A 187 13.98 -4.38 -15.88
CA LEU A 187 13.15 -5.40 -16.51
C LEU A 187 11.94 -4.75 -17.18
N SER A 188 11.90 -4.79 -18.50
CA SER A 188 10.84 -4.22 -19.34
C SER A 188 10.37 -5.23 -20.38
N GLY A 189 9.48 -4.82 -21.27
CA GLY A 189 8.95 -5.73 -22.30
C GLY A 189 7.98 -6.76 -21.76
N LEU A 190 7.15 -6.40 -20.78
CA LEU A 190 6.13 -7.28 -20.23
C LEU A 190 5.12 -7.70 -21.30
N ASP A 191 4.63 -8.93 -21.19
CA ASP A 191 3.62 -9.48 -22.07
C ASP A 191 2.34 -8.64 -22.09
N GLN A 192 1.72 -8.48 -23.26
CA GLN A 192 0.55 -7.65 -23.44
C GLN A 192 -0.65 -8.19 -22.63
N HIS A 193 -0.84 -9.51 -22.62
CA HIS A 193 -1.92 -10.11 -21.85
C HIS A 193 -1.79 -9.82 -20.34
N PHE A 194 -0.58 -9.85 -19.80
CA PHE A 194 -0.34 -9.48 -18.41
C PHE A 194 -0.67 -7.98 -18.16
N ASN A 195 -0.24 -7.10 -19.06
CA ASN A 195 -0.57 -5.68 -18.96
C ASN A 195 -2.09 -5.43 -19.01
N ASP A 196 -2.80 -6.13 -19.90
CA ASP A 196 -4.25 -6.00 -20.06
C ASP A 196 -5.01 -6.53 -18.82
N VAL A 197 -4.54 -7.63 -18.21
CA VAL A 197 -5.12 -8.14 -16.98
C VAL A 197 -4.89 -7.20 -15.80
N VAL A 198 -3.69 -6.64 -15.65
CA VAL A 198 -3.33 -5.82 -14.48
C VAL A 198 -3.74 -4.36 -14.66
N LYS A 199 -3.39 -3.74 -15.81
CA LYS A 199 -3.61 -2.31 -16.09
C LYS A 199 -4.87 -2.06 -16.92
N GLY A 200 -5.44 -3.10 -17.55
CA GLY A 200 -6.71 -2.98 -18.25
C GLY A 200 -7.81 -2.49 -17.31
N SER A 201 -8.95 -2.10 -17.86
CA SER A 201 -10.06 -1.57 -17.09
C SER A 201 -11.36 -2.29 -17.44
N VAL A 202 -12.02 -2.85 -16.44
CA VAL A 202 -13.39 -3.36 -16.56
C VAL A 202 -14.40 -2.20 -16.58
N ILE A 203 -14.12 -1.16 -15.79
CA ILE A 203 -15.00 0.01 -15.67
C ILE A 203 -14.30 1.22 -16.25
N SER A 204 -14.93 1.82 -17.29
CA SER A 204 -14.51 3.09 -17.83
C SER A 204 -15.75 3.99 -18.04
N PHE A 205 -15.59 5.27 -17.78
CA PHE A 205 -16.64 6.28 -17.96
C PHE A 205 -16.06 7.54 -18.57
N ASN A 206 -16.90 8.33 -19.20
CA ASN A 206 -16.50 9.59 -19.79
C ASN A 206 -16.84 10.72 -18.81
N ALA A 207 -15.85 11.53 -18.43
CA ALA A 207 -16.04 12.72 -17.63
C ALA A 207 -15.10 13.83 -18.11
N GLY A 208 -15.65 15.05 -18.27
CA GLY A 208 -14.88 16.20 -18.72
C GLY A 208 -14.26 16.05 -20.12
N GLY A 209 -14.89 15.28 -21.02
CA GLY A 209 -14.38 15.06 -22.39
C GLY A 209 -13.26 14.02 -22.48
N ALA A 210 -12.81 13.41 -21.39
CA ALA A 210 -11.81 12.37 -21.36
C ALA A 210 -12.41 11.01 -20.94
N ARG A 211 -11.94 9.93 -21.55
CA ARG A 211 -12.25 8.57 -21.10
C ARG A 211 -11.41 8.24 -19.87
N ILE A 212 -12.05 8.00 -18.75
CA ILE A 212 -11.43 7.65 -17.48
C ILE A 212 -11.65 6.16 -17.27
N ALA A 213 -10.55 5.43 -17.02
CA ALA A 213 -10.55 4.00 -16.83
C ALA A 213 -9.98 3.68 -15.45
N ILE A 214 -10.68 2.85 -14.67
CA ILE A 214 -10.21 2.37 -13.37
C ILE A 214 -9.42 1.09 -13.63
N PRO A 215 -8.10 1.04 -13.33
CA PRO A 215 -7.29 -0.13 -13.56
C PRO A 215 -7.75 -1.35 -12.75
N ASN A 216 -7.59 -2.54 -13.30
CA ASN A 216 -8.05 -3.79 -12.67
C ASN A 216 -7.38 -4.07 -11.33
N TYR A 217 -6.13 -3.66 -11.14
CA TYR A 217 -5.43 -3.84 -9.86
C TYR A 217 -6.08 -3.07 -8.70
N VAL A 218 -6.90 -2.04 -8.97
CA VAL A 218 -7.67 -1.32 -7.93
C VAL A 218 -8.72 -2.27 -7.32
N TRP A 219 -9.40 -3.04 -8.15
CA TRP A 219 -10.38 -4.04 -7.70
C TRP A 219 -9.71 -5.19 -6.95
N LEU A 220 -8.53 -5.62 -7.43
CA LEU A 220 -7.73 -6.62 -6.74
C LEU A 220 -7.30 -6.13 -5.34
N ALA A 221 -6.85 -4.89 -5.25
CA ALA A 221 -6.50 -4.28 -3.96
C ALA A 221 -7.71 -4.21 -3.01
N ALA A 222 -8.87 -3.80 -3.52
CA ALA A 222 -10.10 -3.77 -2.73
C ALA A 222 -10.49 -5.17 -2.22
N LEU A 223 -10.37 -6.20 -3.08
CA LEU A 223 -10.60 -7.60 -2.69
C LEU A 223 -9.65 -8.03 -1.57
N ILE A 224 -8.35 -7.72 -1.69
CA ILE A 224 -7.35 -8.04 -0.64
C ILE A 224 -7.71 -7.36 0.68
N VAL A 225 -8.11 -6.09 0.65
CA VAL A 225 -8.55 -5.37 1.87
C VAL A 225 -9.75 -6.05 2.52
N VAL A 226 -10.74 -6.48 1.73
CA VAL A 226 -11.92 -7.20 2.24
C VAL A 226 -11.52 -8.55 2.86
N ILE A 227 -10.62 -9.29 2.21
CA ILE A 227 -10.10 -10.57 2.74
C ILE A 227 -9.36 -10.33 4.06
N MET A 228 -8.49 -9.32 4.13
CA MET A 228 -7.75 -8.98 5.35
C MET A 228 -8.68 -8.52 6.45
N TRP A 229 -9.69 -7.68 6.14
CA TRP A 229 -10.72 -7.30 7.08
C TRP A 229 -11.45 -8.52 7.66
N PHE A 230 -11.82 -9.49 6.80
CA PHE A 230 -12.47 -10.73 7.23
C PHE A 230 -11.55 -11.55 8.14
N ILE A 231 -10.28 -11.75 7.75
CA ILE A 231 -9.31 -12.50 8.54
C ILE A 231 -9.15 -11.88 9.93
N TRP A 232 -8.98 -10.57 10.03
CA TRP A 232 -8.74 -9.90 11.31
C TRP A 232 -9.97 -9.86 12.20
N ASN A 233 -11.16 -9.62 11.64
CA ASN A 233 -12.36 -9.39 12.44
C ASN A 233 -13.22 -10.64 12.65
N LYS A 234 -13.11 -11.64 11.78
CA LYS A 234 -14.03 -12.79 11.76
C LYS A 234 -13.36 -14.13 12.06
N THR A 235 -12.02 -14.21 12.08
CA THR A 235 -11.32 -15.47 12.36
C THR A 235 -10.72 -15.50 13.76
N THR A 236 -10.44 -16.70 14.26
CA THR A 236 -9.73 -16.93 15.53
C THR A 236 -8.29 -16.40 15.47
N PHE A 237 -7.68 -16.45 14.28
CA PHE A 237 -6.34 -15.90 14.05
C PHE A 237 -6.30 -14.39 14.35
N GLY A 238 -7.23 -13.62 13.78
CA GLY A 238 -7.32 -12.18 14.06
C GLY A 238 -7.59 -11.88 15.54
N LYS A 239 -8.52 -12.62 16.16
CA LYS A 239 -8.81 -12.46 17.60
C LYS A 239 -7.57 -12.69 18.46
N ASN A 240 -6.78 -13.72 18.16
CA ASN A 240 -5.55 -14.02 18.88
C ASN A 240 -4.49 -12.93 18.68
N MET A 241 -4.37 -12.35 17.46
CA MET A 241 -3.47 -11.23 17.21
C MET A 241 -3.78 -9.99 18.08
N PHE A 242 -5.06 -9.69 18.30
CA PHE A 242 -5.47 -8.55 19.13
C PHE A 242 -5.49 -8.84 20.63
N ALA A 243 -5.33 -10.10 21.04
CA ALA A 243 -5.31 -10.52 22.44
C ALA A 243 -3.88 -10.58 23.04
N LEU A 244 -2.84 -10.50 22.21
CA LEU A 244 -1.44 -10.44 22.59
C LEU A 244 -1.03 -9.01 22.93
#